data_bf2657cab0bbb50af5ce2f6af5140229
#
_entry.id   bf2657cab0bbb50af5ce2f6af5140229
#
_cell.length_a   1.000
_cell.length_b   1.000
_cell.length_c   1.000
_cell.angle_alpha   90.00
_cell.angle_beta   90.00
_cell.angle_gamma   90.00
#
_symmetry.space_group_name_H-M   'P 1'
#
loop_
_entity.id
_entity.type
_entity.pdbx_description
1 polymer ?
#
loop_
_entity_poly.entity_id
_entity_poly.type
_entity_poly.pdbx_seq_one_letter_code
_entity_poly.pdbx_strand_id
1 'polypeptide(L)'
;MSGKASRWLFHQITDKDYVYTPAARGRSEEGEDSSVGQFVGRFGGNLTFAGKTVLDIGCGMGSLAAEAAQQGATEVVGIDLEVKMAGEQIARRFGDVADKIELVETAGDLDEIAGRSFQLVISKDAMEHYPDPEHFVHRMTKFVAPGGELAIGFSPLWKAPQGGHIYFMTKVPWAHLMFSEQTIMAERKRFRPDEDAETFAEVRGGLNKMTYARFRKLMAETGFEPVYFETNVGDSRAVKTMRALAKVPLLREYFTQSVYSIWRNPAST
;
A
#
# COMPACT_ATOMS: atom_id res chain seq x y z
N MET A 1 29.25 8.32 -6.61
CA MET A 1 30.35 7.56 -5.93
C MET A 1 30.38 6.18 -6.52
N SER A 2 31.50 5.74 -7.07
CA SER A 2 31.60 4.47 -7.82
C SER A 2 31.83 3.25 -6.89
N GLY A 3 31.12 2.20 -7.22
CA GLY A 3 31.24 0.79 -6.87
C GLY A 3 31.72 0.44 -5.44
N LYS A 4 33.02 0.21 -5.25
CA LYS A 4 33.55 -0.37 -4.02
C LYS A 4 33.49 0.57 -2.80
N ALA A 5 33.77 1.86 -2.96
CA ALA A 5 33.73 2.84 -1.86
C ALA A 5 32.28 3.09 -1.38
N SER A 6 31.33 3.22 -2.31
CA SER A 6 29.92 3.37 -2.01
C SER A 6 29.37 2.16 -1.27
N ARG A 7 29.74 0.96 -1.70
CA ARG A 7 29.33 -0.28 -1.05
C ARG A 7 29.92 -0.41 0.36
N TRP A 8 31.18 -0.06 0.55
CA TRP A 8 31.80 -0.05 1.86
C TRP A 8 31.11 0.92 2.82
N LEU A 9 30.83 2.17 2.35
CA LEU A 9 30.11 3.16 3.16
C LEU A 9 28.70 2.70 3.51
N PHE A 10 27.94 2.16 2.55
CA PHE A 10 26.60 1.64 2.81
C PHE A 10 26.64 0.49 3.83
N HIS A 11 27.59 -0.42 3.68
CA HIS A 11 27.82 -1.50 4.64
C HIS A 11 28.06 -0.99 6.08
N GLN A 12 28.71 0.19 6.28
CA GLN A 12 28.94 0.72 7.62
C GLN A 12 27.65 1.14 8.34
N ILE A 13 26.61 1.51 7.61
CA ILE A 13 25.31 1.95 8.16
C ILE A 13 24.26 0.82 8.19
N THR A 14 24.60 -0.38 7.74
CA THR A 14 23.69 -1.53 7.79
C THR A 14 23.80 -2.25 9.12
N ASP A 15 22.72 -2.96 9.48
CA ASP A 15 22.67 -3.80 10.68
C ASP A 15 23.68 -4.97 10.57
N LYS A 16 24.62 -5.03 11.49
CA LYS A 16 25.66 -6.06 11.54
C LYS A 16 25.17 -7.36 12.18
N ASP A 17 24.20 -7.24 13.07
CA ASP A 17 23.67 -8.34 13.89
C ASP A 17 22.44 -8.99 13.26
N TYR A 18 22.03 -8.51 12.06
CA TYR A 18 20.88 -9.05 11.38
C TYR A 18 21.07 -10.53 11.01
N VAL A 19 20.16 -11.36 11.50
CA VAL A 19 20.07 -12.78 11.15
C VAL A 19 18.84 -12.99 10.27
N TYR A 20 19.07 -13.50 9.06
CA TYR A 20 17.98 -13.84 8.16
C TYR A 20 17.22 -15.06 8.69
N THR A 21 15.90 -14.89 8.80
CA THR A 21 14.97 -16.00 9.09
C THR A 21 13.82 -15.96 8.06
N PRO A 22 13.56 -17.06 7.33
CA PRO A 22 12.46 -17.11 6.36
C PRO A 22 11.09 -16.76 6.97
N ALA A 23 10.86 -17.15 8.23
CA ALA A 23 9.62 -16.88 8.96
C ALA A 23 9.39 -15.38 9.27
N ALA A 24 10.44 -14.54 9.27
CA ALA A 24 10.31 -13.11 9.53
C ALA A 24 9.69 -12.32 8.37
N ARG A 25 9.20 -12.98 7.33
CA ARG A 25 8.71 -12.36 6.09
C ARG A 25 7.21 -12.13 6.03
N GLY A 26 6.43 -12.81 6.85
CA GLY A 26 4.97 -12.67 6.88
C GLY A 26 4.51 -11.78 8.03
N ARG A 27 3.50 -10.94 7.82
CA ARG A 27 2.71 -10.44 8.93
C ARG A 27 1.96 -11.62 9.53
N SER A 28 1.89 -11.70 10.87
CA SER A 28 0.94 -12.60 11.52
C SER A 28 -0.49 -12.13 11.27
N GLU A 29 -1.47 -13.02 11.34
CA GLU A 29 -2.89 -12.65 11.24
C GLU A 29 -3.24 -11.53 12.21
N GLU A 30 -2.84 -11.62 13.48
CA GLU A 30 -3.04 -10.57 14.49
C GLU A 30 -2.39 -9.23 14.11
N GLY A 31 -1.21 -9.26 13.51
CA GLY A 31 -0.51 -8.06 13.03
C GLY A 31 -1.21 -7.41 11.86
N GLU A 32 -1.83 -8.19 10.99
CA GLU A 32 -2.62 -7.69 9.86
C GLU A 32 -3.94 -7.09 10.35
N ASP A 33 -4.68 -7.77 11.21
CA ASP A 33 -5.94 -7.28 11.77
C ASP A 33 -5.74 -5.97 12.55
N SER A 34 -4.69 -5.87 13.37
CA SER A 34 -4.37 -4.63 14.08
C SER A 34 -4.04 -3.47 13.14
N SER A 35 -3.44 -3.77 11.98
CA SER A 35 -3.11 -2.76 10.95
C SER A 35 -4.33 -2.22 10.23
N VAL A 36 -5.41 -3.01 10.09
CA VAL A 36 -6.66 -2.60 9.44
C VAL A 36 -7.37 -1.53 10.24
N GLY A 37 -7.58 -1.73 11.55
CA GLY A 37 -8.20 -0.72 12.40
C GLY A 37 -7.44 0.62 12.38
N GLN A 38 -6.11 0.56 12.39
CA GLN A 38 -5.28 1.76 12.23
C GLN A 38 -5.46 2.41 10.86
N PHE A 39 -5.53 1.61 9.79
CA PHE A 39 -5.72 2.10 8.43
C PHE A 39 -7.07 2.83 8.29
N VAL A 40 -8.16 2.20 8.70
CA VAL A 40 -9.52 2.80 8.67
C VAL A 40 -9.56 4.08 9.49
N GLY A 41 -8.99 4.07 10.69
CA GLY A 41 -8.95 5.23 11.58
C GLY A 41 -8.25 6.46 10.99
N ARG A 42 -7.30 6.25 10.07
CA ARG A 42 -6.56 7.34 9.40
C ARG A 42 -7.40 8.15 8.41
N PHE A 43 -8.57 7.67 8.05
CA PHE A 43 -9.55 8.44 7.26
C PHE A 43 -10.44 9.36 8.09
N GLY A 44 -10.26 9.40 9.42
CA GLY A 44 -10.96 10.35 10.31
C GLY A 44 -12.49 10.25 10.26
N GLY A 45 -13.04 9.04 10.03
CA GLY A 45 -14.48 8.81 9.91
C GLY A 45 -15.06 9.07 8.52
N ASN A 46 -14.25 9.48 7.53
CA ASN A 46 -14.72 9.68 6.15
C ASN A 46 -14.86 8.37 5.37
N LEU A 47 -14.17 7.31 5.77
CA LEU A 47 -14.31 5.98 5.16
C LEU A 47 -15.44 5.23 5.85
N THR A 48 -16.49 4.89 5.10
CA THR A 48 -17.68 4.19 5.60
C THR A 48 -18.02 3.00 4.71
N PHE A 49 -18.40 1.88 5.34
CA PHE A 49 -18.73 0.63 4.65
C PHE A 49 -20.21 0.30 4.66
N ALA A 50 -20.95 0.80 5.65
CA ALA A 50 -22.35 0.43 5.87
C ALA A 50 -23.24 0.62 4.63
N GLY A 51 -23.92 -0.44 4.23
CA GLY A 51 -24.82 -0.47 3.07
C GLY A 51 -24.15 -0.46 1.70
N LYS A 52 -22.81 -0.52 1.63
CA LYS A 52 -22.06 -0.47 0.37
C LYS A 52 -21.64 -1.87 -0.10
N THR A 53 -21.53 -2.03 -1.43
CA THR A 53 -20.72 -3.05 -2.06
C THR A 53 -19.27 -2.56 -2.12
N VAL A 54 -18.32 -3.41 -1.72
CA VAL A 54 -16.89 -3.03 -1.55
C VAL A 54 -15.99 -3.93 -2.37
N LEU A 55 -15.01 -3.33 -3.05
CA LEU A 55 -13.90 -4.03 -3.68
C LEU A 55 -12.61 -3.66 -2.95
N ASP A 56 -11.92 -4.65 -2.37
CA ASP A 56 -10.61 -4.52 -1.73
C ASP A 56 -9.51 -5.04 -2.67
N ILE A 57 -8.72 -4.13 -3.24
CA ILE A 57 -7.66 -4.47 -4.21
C ILE A 57 -6.32 -4.55 -3.48
N GLY A 58 -5.68 -5.73 -3.58
CA GLY A 58 -4.52 -6.10 -2.76
C GLY A 58 -4.96 -6.55 -1.37
N CYS A 59 -5.99 -7.40 -1.30
CA CYS A 59 -6.67 -7.77 -0.06
C CYS A 59 -5.82 -8.65 0.88
N GLY A 60 -4.73 -9.25 0.39
CA GLY A 60 -3.88 -10.14 1.17
C GLY A 60 -4.67 -11.28 1.81
N MET A 61 -4.71 -11.31 3.14
CA MET A 61 -5.45 -12.32 3.91
C MET A 61 -6.92 -11.93 4.18
N GLY A 62 -7.46 -10.90 3.52
CA GLY A 62 -8.86 -10.49 3.63
C GLY A 62 -9.24 -9.78 4.94
N SER A 63 -8.28 -9.32 5.74
CA SER A 63 -8.59 -8.64 7.01
C SER A 63 -9.37 -7.35 6.82
N LEU A 64 -9.08 -6.57 5.76
CA LEU A 64 -9.86 -5.36 5.45
C LEU A 64 -11.25 -5.73 4.92
N ALA A 65 -11.37 -6.80 4.13
CA ALA A 65 -12.66 -7.30 3.67
C ALA A 65 -13.55 -7.71 4.85
N ALA A 66 -12.98 -8.40 5.85
CA ALA A 66 -13.70 -8.76 7.08
C ALA A 66 -14.15 -7.53 7.87
N GLU A 67 -13.27 -6.55 8.06
CA GLU A 67 -13.59 -5.29 8.74
C GLU A 67 -14.74 -4.54 8.03
N ALA A 68 -14.68 -4.47 6.68
CA ALA A 68 -15.74 -3.85 5.89
C ALA A 68 -17.10 -4.57 6.08
N ALA A 69 -17.10 -5.90 6.05
CA ALA A 69 -18.30 -6.72 6.26
C ALA A 69 -18.87 -6.56 7.67
N GLN A 70 -18.00 -6.52 8.71
CA GLN A 70 -18.38 -6.28 10.11
C GLN A 70 -18.95 -4.87 10.31
N GLN A 71 -18.44 -3.88 9.59
CA GLN A 71 -18.97 -2.51 9.60
C GLN A 71 -20.20 -2.31 8.70
N GLY A 72 -20.81 -3.40 8.22
CA GLY A 72 -22.11 -3.37 7.56
C GLY A 72 -22.07 -3.23 6.03
N ALA A 73 -20.95 -3.54 5.39
CA ALA A 73 -20.94 -3.73 3.93
C ALA A 73 -21.92 -4.85 3.56
N THR A 74 -22.61 -4.70 2.45
CA THR A 74 -23.59 -5.68 1.95
C THR A 74 -22.93 -6.84 1.21
N GLU A 75 -21.82 -6.54 0.54
CA GLU A 75 -20.99 -7.47 -0.22
C GLU A 75 -19.56 -6.95 -0.22
N VAL A 76 -18.58 -7.82 -0.06
CA VAL A 76 -17.16 -7.47 -0.17
C VAL A 76 -16.45 -8.46 -1.08
N VAL A 77 -15.78 -7.95 -2.08
CA VAL A 77 -14.86 -8.72 -2.93
C VAL A 77 -13.45 -8.30 -2.60
N GLY A 78 -12.63 -9.23 -2.16
CA GLY A 78 -11.19 -9.04 -2.04
C GLY A 78 -10.47 -9.67 -3.22
N ILE A 79 -9.53 -8.95 -3.84
CA ILE A 79 -8.75 -9.46 -4.97
C ILE A 79 -7.25 -9.28 -4.70
N ASP A 80 -6.46 -10.33 -4.94
CA ASP A 80 -5.00 -10.33 -4.77
C ASP A 80 -4.32 -11.26 -5.78
N LEU A 81 -3.01 -11.10 -5.99
CA LEU A 81 -2.20 -12.00 -6.82
C LEU A 81 -2.06 -13.40 -6.22
N GLU A 82 -2.20 -13.54 -4.92
CA GLU A 82 -2.12 -14.81 -4.20
C GLU A 82 -3.17 -14.82 -3.09
N VAL A 83 -4.26 -15.54 -3.30
CA VAL A 83 -5.30 -15.74 -2.29
C VAL A 83 -4.95 -16.95 -1.44
N LYS A 84 -4.60 -16.70 -0.18
CA LYS A 84 -4.13 -17.75 0.75
C LYS A 84 -5.24 -18.52 1.45
N MET A 85 -6.50 -18.12 1.24
CA MET A 85 -7.65 -18.73 1.90
C MET A 85 -8.77 -19.01 0.92
N ALA A 86 -9.46 -20.13 1.09
CA ALA A 86 -10.64 -20.50 0.31
C ALA A 86 -11.66 -21.28 1.16
N GLY A 87 -12.92 -21.16 0.81
CA GLY A 87 -14.01 -21.98 1.35
C GLY A 87 -14.08 -21.99 2.88
N GLU A 88 -13.86 -23.18 3.49
CA GLU A 88 -13.95 -23.38 4.95
C GLU A 88 -12.98 -22.51 5.76
N GLN A 89 -11.84 -22.11 5.20
CA GLN A 89 -10.90 -21.24 5.89
C GLN A 89 -11.46 -19.83 6.04
N ILE A 90 -12.18 -19.32 5.03
CA ILE A 90 -12.91 -18.05 5.07
C ILE A 90 -13.98 -18.11 6.16
N ALA A 91 -14.81 -19.16 6.16
CA ALA A 91 -15.87 -19.33 7.17
C ALA A 91 -15.30 -19.41 8.59
N ARG A 92 -14.19 -20.13 8.77
CA ARG A 92 -13.53 -20.28 10.08
C ARG A 92 -12.93 -18.97 10.59
N ARG A 93 -12.33 -18.17 9.67
CA ARG A 93 -11.66 -16.92 10.04
C ARG A 93 -12.66 -15.79 10.27
N PHE A 94 -13.66 -15.65 9.41
CA PHE A 94 -14.55 -14.49 9.40
C PHE A 94 -15.92 -14.71 10.04
N GLY A 95 -16.25 -15.96 10.41
CA GLY A 95 -17.46 -16.28 11.15
C GLY A 95 -18.72 -15.78 10.47
N ASP A 96 -19.54 -15.04 11.21
CA ASP A 96 -20.89 -14.61 10.79
C ASP A 96 -20.90 -13.64 9.56
N VAL A 97 -19.77 -13.12 9.15
CA VAL A 97 -19.68 -12.24 7.97
C VAL A 97 -19.08 -12.92 6.75
N ALA A 98 -18.70 -14.19 6.87
CA ALA A 98 -18.03 -14.95 5.82
C ALA A 98 -18.86 -15.07 4.53
N ASP A 99 -20.18 -15.13 4.64
CA ASP A 99 -21.13 -15.20 3.53
C ASP A 99 -21.20 -13.93 2.67
N LYS A 100 -20.68 -12.81 3.19
CA LYS A 100 -20.58 -11.53 2.49
C LYS A 100 -19.25 -11.33 1.78
N ILE A 101 -18.27 -12.23 1.97
CA ILE A 101 -16.89 -12.06 1.52
C ILE A 101 -16.57 -13.08 0.42
N GLU A 102 -16.18 -12.56 -0.73
CA GLU A 102 -15.60 -13.32 -1.83
C GLU A 102 -14.13 -12.94 -1.97
N LEU A 103 -13.22 -13.92 -1.95
CA LEU A 103 -11.80 -13.70 -2.25
C LEU A 103 -11.45 -14.28 -3.62
N VAL A 104 -10.86 -13.44 -4.46
CA VAL A 104 -10.56 -13.76 -5.87
C VAL A 104 -9.06 -13.64 -6.11
N GLU A 105 -8.45 -14.69 -6.66
CA GLU A 105 -7.07 -14.63 -7.14
C GLU A 105 -7.06 -14.05 -8.56
N THR A 106 -6.13 -13.14 -8.84
CA THR A 106 -6.00 -12.49 -10.15
C THR A 106 -4.61 -12.68 -10.74
N ALA A 107 -4.55 -12.72 -12.06
CA ALA A 107 -3.27 -12.65 -12.78
C ALA A 107 -2.64 -11.25 -12.82
N GLY A 108 -3.35 -10.22 -12.28
CA GLY A 108 -2.87 -8.85 -12.14
C GLY A 108 -3.66 -7.80 -12.92
N ASP A 109 -4.46 -8.20 -13.91
CA ASP A 109 -5.25 -7.27 -14.75
C ASP A 109 -6.68 -7.03 -14.25
N LEU A 110 -7.08 -7.69 -13.16
CA LEU A 110 -8.41 -7.63 -12.56
C LEU A 110 -9.55 -8.06 -13.51
N ASP A 111 -9.24 -8.93 -14.49
CA ASP A 111 -10.21 -9.37 -15.48
C ASP A 111 -11.23 -10.36 -14.89
N GLU A 112 -10.89 -11.03 -13.79
CA GLU A 112 -11.75 -11.98 -13.08
C GLU A 112 -13.02 -11.32 -12.52
N ILE A 113 -12.97 -10.01 -12.31
CA ILE A 113 -14.11 -9.20 -11.83
C ILE A 113 -14.63 -8.22 -12.91
N ALA A 114 -14.29 -8.48 -14.19
CA ALA A 114 -14.71 -7.63 -15.29
C ALA A 114 -16.25 -7.46 -15.35
N GLY A 115 -16.72 -6.24 -15.57
CA GLY A 115 -18.16 -5.92 -15.61
C GLY A 115 -18.82 -5.73 -14.24
N ARG A 116 -18.14 -5.99 -13.12
CA ARG A 116 -18.65 -5.66 -11.78
C ARG A 116 -18.44 -4.17 -11.48
N SER A 117 -19.24 -3.63 -10.57
CA SER A 117 -19.20 -2.23 -10.16
C SER A 117 -19.51 -2.13 -8.68
N PHE A 118 -18.76 -1.29 -7.96
CA PHE A 118 -18.78 -1.20 -6.51
C PHE A 118 -18.99 0.24 -6.04
N GLN A 119 -19.72 0.41 -4.95
CA GLN A 119 -19.94 1.72 -4.32
C GLN A 119 -18.67 2.23 -3.60
N LEU A 120 -17.78 1.33 -3.20
CA LEU A 120 -16.47 1.65 -2.65
C LEU A 120 -15.42 0.71 -3.23
N VAL A 121 -14.41 1.26 -3.86
CA VAL A 121 -13.17 0.55 -4.22
C VAL A 121 -12.09 1.03 -3.28
N ILE A 122 -11.34 0.12 -2.68
CA ILE A 122 -10.33 0.45 -1.69
C ILE A 122 -9.01 -0.26 -1.99
N SER A 123 -7.89 0.42 -1.75
CA SER A 123 -6.55 -0.15 -1.84
C SER A 123 -5.72 0.27 -0.62
N LYS A 124 -5.25 -0.72 0.13
CA LYS A 124 -4.49 -0.55 1.37
C LYS A 124 -3.04 -1.02 1.18
N ASP A 125 -2.08 -0.10 1.37
CA ASP A 125 -0.63 -0.40 1.35
C ASP A 125 -0.20 -1.23 0.11
N ALA A 126 -0.77 -0.94 -1.07
CA ALA A 126 -0.50 -1.65 -2.32
C ALA A 126 -0.07 -0.72 -3.47
N MET A 127 -0.41 0.58 -3.40
CA MET A 127 -0.14 1.55 -4.46
C MET A 127 1.35 1.62 -4.85
N GLU A 128 2.25 1.53 -3.89
CA GLU A 128 3.69 1.56 -4.08
C GLU A 128 4.25 0.29 -4.74
N HIS A 129 3.42 -0.77 -4.79
CA HIS A 129 3.78 -2.09 -5.31
C HIS A 129 3.24 -2.38 -6.72
N TYR A 130 2.29 -1.58 -7.24
CA TYR A 130 1.77 -1.79 -8.59
C TYR A 130 2.86 -1.56 -9.66
N PRO A 131 3.15 -2.54 -10.53
CA PRO A 131 4.21 -2.39 -11.55
C PRO A 131 3.98 -1.21 -12.50
N ASP A 132 2.72 -1.00 -12.90
CA ASP A 132 2.26 0.13 -13.69
C ASP A 132 1.09 0.82 -12.97
N PRO A 133 1.39 1.76 -12.03
CA PRO A 133 0.34 2.38 -11.23
C PRO A 133 -0.62 3.25 -12.06
N GLU A 134 -0.19 3.80 -13.20
CA GLU A 134 -1.03 4.55 -14.13
C GLU A 134 -2.11 3.64 -14.72
N HIS A 135 -1.71 2.50 -15.24
CA HIS A 135 -2.63 1.47 -15.75
C HIS A 135 -3.57 0.98 -14.64
N PHE A 136 -3.01 0.64 -13.48
CA PHE A 136 -3.77 0.09 -12.36
C PHE A 136 -4.84 1.05 -11.82
N VAL A 137 -4.50 2.31 -11.60
CA VAL A 137 -5.48 3.31 -11.16
C VAL A 137 -6.58 3.50 -12.21
N HIS A 138 -6.21 3.52 -13.50
CA HIS A 138 -7.22 3.58 -14.56
C HIS A 138 -8.14 2.34 -14.56
N ARG A 139 -7.61 1.16 -14.26
CA ARG A 139 -8.44 -0.06 -14.08
C ARG A 139 -9.34 0.06 -12.84
N MET A 140 -8.82 0.51 -11.71
CA MET A 140 -9.60 0.72 -10.48
C MET A 140 -10.80 1.65 -10.71
N THR A 141 -10.62 2.74 -11.45
CA THR A 141 -11.72 3.69 -11.70
C THR A 141 -12.89 3.06 -12.45
N LYS A 142 -12.66 2.03 -13.26
CA LYS A 142 -13.73 1.33 -14.00
C LYS A 142 -14.63 0.49 -13.09
N PHE A 143 -14.15 0.11 -11.92
CA PHE A 143 -14.92 -0.64 -10.94
C PHE A 143 -15.70 0.24 -9.97
N VAL A 144 -15.47 1.56 -9.98
CA VAL A 144 -16.20 2.49 -9.11
C VAL A 144 -17.52 2.87 -9.77
N ALA A 145 -18.61 2.54 -9.10
CA ALA A 145 -19.97 2.92 -9.57
C ALA A 145 -20.10 4.43 -9.73
N PRO A 146 -20.98 4.93 -10.61
CA PRO A 146 -21.33 6.34 -10.63
C PRO A 146 -21.78 6.83 -9.25
N GLY A 147 -21.18 7.93 -8.75
CA GLY A 147 -21.38 8.43 -7.39
C GLY A 147 -20.65 7.63 -6.30
N GLY A 148 -20.00 6.50 -6.65
CA GLY A 148 -19.18 5.70 -5.76
C GLY A 148 -17.81 6.34 -5.45
N GLU A 149 -17.02 5.67 -4.61
CA GLU A 149 -15.79 6.21 -4.06
C GLU A 149 -14.59 5.27 -4.28
N LEU A 150 -13.42 5.85 -4.54
CA LEU A 150 -12.12 5.18 -4.56
C LEU A 150 -11.30 5.66 -3.36
N ALA A 151 -11.03 4.77 -2.42
CA ALA A 151 -10.22 5.05 -1.24
C ALA A 151 -8.82 4.43 -1.39
N ILE A 152 -7.79 5.25 -1.31
CA ILE A 152 -6.39 4.79 -1.41
C ILE A 152 -5.62 5.29 -0.20
N GLY A 153 -5.00 4.35 0.51
CA GLY A 153 -4.08 4.66 1.60
C GLY A 153 -2.83 3.80 1.53
N PHE A 154 -1.65 4.45 1.52
CA PHE A 154 -0.38 3.74 1.41
C PHE A 154 0.78 4.48 2.05
N SER A 155 1.82 3.73 2.37
CA SER A 155 3.09 4.23 2.90
C SER A 155 4.18 3.15 2.84
N PRO A 156 5.46 3.56 2.72
CA PRO A 156 5.97 4.93 2.55
C PRO A 156 6.04 5.37 1.08
N LEU A 157 5.93 6.67 0.85
CA LEU A 157 6.23 7.25 -0.46
C LEU A 157 7.74 7.20 -0.75
N TRP A 158 8.10 7.10 -2.03
CA TRP A 158 9.49 6.87 -2.44
C TRP A 158 10.50 7.85 -1.87
N LYS A 159 10.23 9.15 -1.88
CA LYS A 159 11.17 10.15 -1.38
C LYS A 159 11.14 10.36 0.14
N ALA A 160 10.25 9.69 0.85
CA ALA A 160 10.18 9.73 2.31
C ALA A 160 11.37 9.01 2.98
N PRO A 161 11.62 9.22 4.28
CA PRO A 161 12.77 8.65 4.97
C PRO A 161 12.96 7.13 4.81
N GLN A 162 11.86 6.39 4.69
CA GLN A 162 11.85 4.93 4.58
C GLN A 162 11.35 4.43 3.21
N GLY A 163 11.27 5.31 2.20
CA GLY A 163 10.66 5.01 0.89
C GLY A 163 11.28 3.84 0.12
N GLY A 164 12.53 3.49 0.40
CA GLY A 164 13.18 2.32 -0.19
C GLY A 164 12.83 0.98 0.44
N HIS A 165 11.98 0.93 1.47
CA HIS A 165 11.62 -0.29 2.21
C HIS A 165 12.84 -1.10 2.70
N ILE A 166 13.93 -0.41 3.04
CA ILE A 166 15.20 -1.03 3.49
C ILE A 166 15.43 -0.88 5.00
N TYR A 167 14.37 -0.64 5.78
CA TYR A 167 14.44 -0.46 7.24
C TYR A 167 14.96 -1.70 7.99
N PHE A 168 14.88 -2.88 7.39
CA PHE A 168 15.48 -4.11 7.91
C PHE A 168 17.00 -4.16 7.68
N MET A 169 17.54 -3.36 6.77
CA MET A 169 18.96 -3.26 6.49
C MET A 169 19.62 -2.12 7.27
N THR A 170 18.94 -0.96 7.36
CA THR A 170 19.47 0.24 7.98
C THR A 170 18.38 1.12 8.57
N LYS A 171 18.69 1.78 9.69
CA LYS A 171 17.80 2.79 10.30
C LYS A 171 18.07 4.21 9.80
N VAL A 172 19.10 4.39 8.96
CA VAL A 172 19.43 5.71 8.40
C VAL A 172 18.33 6.16 7.46
N PRO A 173 17.67 7.31 7.73
CA PRO A 173 16.63 7.82 6.87
C PRO A 173 17.21 8.25 5.52
N TRP A 174 16.40 8.11 4.46
CA TRP A 174 16.78 8.42 3.08
C TRP A 174 17.99 7.67 2.52
N ALA A 175 18.47 6.60 3.16
CA ALA A 175 19.61 5.82 2.68
C ALA A 175 19.44 5.36 1.21
N HIS A 176 18.20 5.02 0.80
CA HIS A 176 17.87 4.65 -0.59
C HIS A 176 18.03 5.80 -1.61
N LEU A 177 18.05 7.07 -1.16
CA LEU A 177 18.34 8.23 -2.01
C LEU A 177 19.82 8.63 -2.00
N MET A 178 20.57 8.22 -0.96
CA MET A 178 21.98 8.55 -0.79
C MET A 178 22.92 7.62 -1.56
N PHE A 179 22.48 6.38 -1.78
CA PHE A 179 23.27 5.34 -2.43
C PHE A 179 22.59 4.88 -3.74
N SER A 180 23.42 4.42 -4.70
CA SER A 180 22.87 3.88 -5.93
C SER A 180 22.10 2.59 -5.68
N GLU A 181 21.09 2.34 -6.50
CA GLU A 181 20.28 1.11 -6.45
C GLU A 181 21.17 -0.13 -6.50
N GLN A 182 22.16 -0.15 -7.39
CA GLN A 182 23.14 -1.24 -7.49
C GLN A 182 23.89 -1.48 -6.17
N THR A 183 24.27 -0.42 -5.45
CA THR A 183 24.94 -0.53 -4.15
C THR A 183 24.01 -1.17 -3.11
N ILE A 184 22.76 -0.73 -3.06
CA ILE A 184 21.75 -1.22 -2.12
C ILE A 184 21.42 -2.69 -2.40
N MET A 185 21.18 -3.05 -3.67
CA MET A 185 20.85 -4.42 -4.06
C MET A 185 22.01 -5.39 -3.81
N ALA A 186 23.26 -4.95 -4.07
CA ALA A 186 24.43 -5.78 -3.74
C ALA A 186 24.57 -6.09 -2.25
N GLU A 187 24.17 -5.17 -1.37
CA GLU A 187 24.16 -5.40 0.07
C GLU A 187 22.90 -6.16 0.52
N ARG A 188 21.75 -5.95 -0.15
CA ARG A 188 20.48 -6.63 0.13
C ARG A 188 20.58 -8.15 0.07
N LYS A 189 21.44 -8.70 -0.80
CA LYS A 189 21.69 -10.14 -0.91
C LYS A 189 22.17 -10.77 0.43
N ARG A 190 22.78 -9.98 1.31
CA ARG A 190 23.14 -10.42 2.66
C ARG A 190 21.93 -10.55 3.59
N PHE A 191 20.91 -9.69 3.40
CA PHE A 191 19.70 -9.64 4.22
C PHE A 191 18.57 -10.51 3.66
N ARG A 192 18.60 -10.76 2.37
CA ARG A 192 17.59 -11.53 1.63
C ARG A 192 18.28 -12.43 0.60
N PRO A 193 18.98 -13.49 1.06
CA PRO A 193 19.79 -14.35 0.19
C PRO A 193 18.96 -15.17 -0.81
N ASP A 194 17.67 -15.28 -0.58
CA ASP A 194 16.68 -15.95 -1.43
C ASP A 194 15.97 -15.02 -2.42
N GLU A 195 16.35 -13.72 -2.46
CA GLU A 195 15.93 -12.76 -3.48
C GLU A 195 17.08 -12.45 -4.44
N ASP A 196 16.90 -12.72 -5.72
CA ASP A 196 17.88 -12.35 -6.75
C ASP A 196 17.47 -11.06 -7.47
N ALA A 197 17.13 -10.03 -6.68
CA ALA A 197 16.74 -8.73 -7.19
C ALA A 197 17.96 -7.84 -7.46
N GLU A 198 18.00 -7.18 -8.61
CA GLU A 198 19.03 -6.20 -9.00
C GLU A 198 18.48 -4.76 -8.95
N THR A 199 17.16 -4.60 -8.94
CA THR A 199 16.47 -3.32 -8.89
C THR A 199 15.37 -3.32 -7.82
N PHE A 200 14.90 -2.12 -7.42
CA PHE A 200 13.73 -2.01 -6.54
C PHE A 200 12.44 -2.55 -7.16
N ALA A 201 12.33 -2.57 -8.48
CA ALA A 201 11.18 -3.17 -9.15
C ALA A 201 11.15 -4.70 -9.04
N GLU A 202 12.31 -5.33 -8.90
CA GLU A 202 12.44 -6.80 -8.84
C GLU A 202 12.41 -7.36 -7.41
N VAL A 203 12.47 -6.52 -6.38
CA VAL A 203 12.30 -7.02 -5.01
C VAL A 203 10.92 -7.63 -4.86
N ARG A 204 10.78 -8.59 -3.95
CA ARG A 204 9.48 -9.22 -3.67
C ARG A 204 8.41 -8.16 -3.38
N GLY A 205 7.34 -8.16 -4.15
CA GLY A 205 6.28 -7.17 -4.15
C GLY A 205 6.56 -5.98 -5.06
N GLY A 206 7.79 -5.81 -5.56
CA GLY A 206 8.17 -4.68 -6.40
C GLY A 206 8.12 -3.34 -5.67
N LEU A 207 8.76 -2.31 -6.22
CA LEU A 207 8.55 -0.91 -5.82
C LEU A 207 8.56 -0.03 -7.06
N ASN A 208 7.46 0.67 -7.30
CA ASN A 208 7.30 1.55 -8.47
C ASN A 208 7.84 2.98 -8.25
N LYS A 209 8.45 3.21 -7.09
CA LYS A 209 9.00 4.51 -6.70
C LYS A 209 7.95 5.65 -6.70
N MET A 210 6.72 5.36 -6.24
CA MET A 210 5.63 6.33 -6.16
C MET A 210 6.00 7.53 -5.29
N THR A 211 5.89 8.73 -5.86
CA THR A 211 6.12 10.00 -5.16
C THR A 211 4.81 10.74 -4.91
N TYR A 212 4.82 11.73 -4.03
CA TYR A 212 3.65 12.56 -3.77
C TYR A 212 3.14 13.26 -5.05
N ALA A 213 4.04 13.88 -5.82
CA ALA A 213 3.66 14.59 -7.04
C ALA A 213 3.12 13.64 -8.12
N ARG A 214 3.74 12.45 -8.29
CA ARG A 214 3.27 11.44 -9.24
C ARG A 214 1.88 10.95 -8.87
N PHE A 215 1.62 10.64 -7.59
CA PHE A 215 0.31 10.22 -7.12
C PHE A 215 -0.75 11.31 -7.33
N ARG A 216 -0.44 12.56 -6.96
CA ARG A 216 -1.34 13.70 -7.17
C ARG A 216 -1.70 13.91 -8.63
N LYS A 217 -0.71 13.82 -9.53
CA LYS A 217 -0.92 13.91 -10.98
C LYS A 217 -1.82 12.79 -11.47
N LEU A 218 -1.48 11.55 -11.10
CA LEU A 218 -2.22 10.36 -11.49
C LEU A 218 -3.71 10.46 -11.10
N MET A 219 -3.99 10.86 -9.86
CA MET A 219 -5.37 11.02 -9.41
C MET A 219 -6.10 12.17 -10.10
N ALA A 220 -5.42 13.26 -10.44
CA ALA A 220 -6.02 14.36 -11.21
C ALA A 220 -6.41 13.94 -12.63
N GLU A 221 -5.71 12.98 -13.22
CA GLU A 221 -5.99 12.44 -14.57
C GLU A 221 -7.19 11.49 -14.61
N THR A 222 -7.66 10.99 -13.46
CA THR A 222 -8.84 10.11 -13.38
C THR A 222 -10.16 10.83 -13.65
N GLY A 223 -10.22 12.14 -13.48
CA GLY A 223 -11.46 12.92 -13.49
C GLY A 223 -12.32 12.77 -12.23
N PHE A 224 -11.85 12.01 -11.22
CA PHE A 224 -12.56 11.86 -9.94
C PHE A 224 -12.37 13.09 -9.05
N GLU A 225 -13.40 13.40 -8.28
CA GLU A 225 -13.40 14.54 -7.36
C GLU A 225 -12.81 14.16 -5.99
N PRO A 226 -11.87 14.96 -5.44
CA PRO A 226 -11.32 14.68 -4.12
C PRO A 226 -12.36 14.94 -3.02
N VAL A 227 -12.68 13.91 -2.22
CA VAL A 227 -13.56 13.99 -1.04
C VAL A 227 -12.75 14.15 0.24
N TYR A 228 -11.63 13.43 0.33
CA TYR A 228 -10.72 13.46 1.46
C TYR A 228 -9.28 13.33 0.97
N PHE A 229 -8.36 14.10 1.54
CA PHE A 229 -6.95 13.97 1.23
C PHE A 229 -6.10 14.45 2.41
N GLU A 230 -5.47 13.50 3.08
CA GLU A 230 -4.59 13.78 4.20
C GLU A 230 -3.25 13.06 4.05
N THR A 231 -2.21 13.67 4.57
CA THR A 231 -0.85 13.12 4.58
C THR A 231 -0.31 13.05 5.99
N ASN A 232 0.54 12.07 6.26
CA ASN A 232 1.19 11.92 7.57
C ASN A 232 0.17 11.90 8.72
N VAL A 233 -0.84 11.04 8.62
CA VAL A 233 -1.88 10.93 9.64
C VAL A 233 -1.36 10.20 10.87
N GLY A 234 -1.51 10.79 12.05
CA GLY A 234 -1.09 10.23 13.34
C GLY A 234 -0.69 11.33 14.34
N ASP A 235 -0.50 10.92 15.59
CA ASP A 235 -0.31 11.86 16.73
C ASP A 235 1.11 11.89 17.30
N SER A 236 2.01 11.01 16.84
CA SER A 236 3.38 11.00 17.32
C SER A 236 4.10 12.32 16.98
N ARG A 237 5.07 12.69 17.82
CA ARG A 237 5.90 13.91 17.58
C ARG A 237 6.57 13.85 16.20
N ALA A 238 7.07 12.70 15.80
CA ALA A 238 7.71 12.52 14.49
C ALA A 238 6.73 12.79 13.34
N VAL A 239 5.51 12.23 13.40
CA VAL A 239 4.47 12.46 12.40
C VAL A 239 4.06 13.93 12.33
N LYS A 240 3.87 14.59 13.48
CA LYS A 240 3.55 16.04 13.56
C LYS A 240 4.65 16.89 12.95
N THR A 241 5.92 16.56 13.21
CA THR A 241 7.07 17.26 12.62
C THR A 241 7.11 17.04 11.11
N MET A 242 6.96 15.81 10.61
CA MET A 242 6.93 15.54 9.18
C MET A 242 5.78 16.26 8.49
N ARG A 243 4.59 16.29 9.10
CA ARG A 243 3.43 17.03 8.58
C ARG A 243 3.70 18.54 8.50
N ALA A 244 4.38 19.10 9.48
CA ALA A 244 4.76 20.52 9.45
C ALA A 244 5.78 20.82 8.33
N LEU A 245 6.80 20.00 8.18
CA LEU A 245 7.82 20.13 7.13
C LEU A 245 7.24 19.91 5.73
N ALA A 246 6.29 19.00 5.57
CA ALA A 246 5.61 18.74 4.30
C ALA A 246 4.74 19.92 3.81
N LYS A 247 4.43 20.90 4.68
CA LYS A 247 3.76 22.15 4.26
C LYS A 247 4.68 23.06 3.45
N VAL A 248 6.00 22.92 3.59
CA VAL A 248 6.97 23.69 2.81
C VAL A 248 7.10 23.05 1.43
N PRO A 249 6.83 23.75 0.32
CA PRO A 249 6.78 23.16 -1.02
C PRO A 249 8.03 22.37 -1.41
N LEU A 250 9.23 22.89 -1.12
CA LEU A 250 10.51 22.23 -1.45
C LEU A 250 10.79 20.98 -0.60
N LEU A 251 10.18 20.88 0.59
CA LEU A 251 10.36 19.76 1.51
C LEU A 251 9.25 18.71 1.39
N ARG A 252 8.14 19.05 0.77
CA ARG A 252 6.94 18.21 0.70
C ARG A 252 7.22 16.78 0.26
N GLU A 253 7.95 16.62 -0.83
CA GLU A 253 8.30 15.31 -1.37
C GLU A 253 9.09 14.43 -0.39
N TYR A 254 9.96 15.03 0.41
CA TYR A 254 10.86 14.32 1.31
C TYR A 254 10.24 14.03 2.68
N PHE A 255 9.24 14.80 3.05
CA PHE A 255 8.58 14.70 4.36
C PHE A 255 7.13 14.22 4.29
N THR A 256 6.63 13.85 3.09
CA THR A 256 5.36 13.13 2.97
C THR A 256 5.63 11.63 3.03
N GLN A 257 5.33 11.03 4.19
CA GLN A 257 5.54 9.59 4.44
C GLN A 257 4.37 8.75 3.96
N SER A 258 3.13 9.22 4.13
CA SER A 258 1.92 8.49 3.83
C SER A 258 0.85 9.39 3.20
N VAL A 259 -0.01 8.78 2.41
CA VAL A 259 -1.20 9.41 1.83
C VAL A 259 -2.43 8.57 2.20
N TYR A 260 -3.52 9.26 2.57
CA TYR A 260 -4.86 8.69 2.75
C TYR A 260 -5.83 9.59 2.00
N SER A 261 -6.54 9.03 1.03
CA SER A 261 -7.38 9.82 0.13
C SER A 261 -8.65 9.07 -0.29
N ILE A 262 -9.74 9.81 -0.45
CA ILE A 262 -11.00 9.33 -1.02
C ILE A 262 -11.35 10.23 -2.19
N TRP A 263 -11.71 9.60 -3.29
CA TRP A 263 -12.04 10.24 -4.55
C TRP A 263 -13.40 9.73 -5.02
N ARG A 264 -14.29 10.62 -5.41
CA ARG A 264 -15.65 10.29 -5.88
C ARG A 264 -15.70 10.24 -7.39
N ASN A 265 -16.26 9.15 -7.92
CA ASN A 265 -16.66 9.08 -9.32
C ASN A 265 -17.87 9.99 -9.52
N PRO A 266 -17.81 11.03 -10.37
CA PRO A 266 -18.97 11.86 -10.64
C PRO A 266 -20.17 11.01 -11.07
N ALA A 267 -21.37 11.34 -10.56
CA ALA A 267 -22.58 10.71 -11.06
C ALA A 267 -22.73 11.07 -12.56
N SER A 268 -23.05 10.07 -13.38
CA SER A 268 -23.40 10.35 -14.79
C SER A 268 -24.62 11.26 -14.81
N THR A 269 -24.45 12.47 -15.35
CA THR A 269 -25.57 13.43 -15.57
C THR A 269 -26.51 12.90 -16.64
#